data_dec08a65cd82cdc06b29ca804ffbf689
#
_entry.id   dec08a65cd82cdc06b29ca804ffbf689
#
_cell.length_a   1.000
_cell.length_b   1.000
_cell.length_c   1.000
_cell.angle_alpha   90.00
_cell.angle_beta   90.00
_cell.angle_gamma   90.00
#
_symmetry.space_group_name_H-M   'P 1'
#
loop_
_entity.id
_entity.type
_entity.pdbx_description
1 polymer ?
#
loop_
_entity_poly.entity_id
_entity_poly.type
_entity_poly.pdbx_seq_one_letter_code
_entity_poly.pdbx_strand_id
1 'polypeptide(L)'
;MSIGKIILVSFAVIVVIGILSFIAMFPVDDVQTVPQVINETKQEKIEPISIPQEPQITTKTITDPPKYIPKEKQCTGDARCISGFVVRIIDGDTIVVGDKSIRFALVNTPEWGDHDYTQAGAFIEAICPVGSKVLVDEDDGQTEGSHGRIIAKIYCNELILNEEILEVGHAVILKEFCGKSEFTEEPWAQKFGC
;
A
#
# COMPACT_ATOMS: atom_id res chain seq x y z
N MET A 1 50.50 32.36 9.09
CA MET A 1 49.46 31.46 8.55
C MET A 1 48.94 30.65 9.73
N SER A 2 47.62 30.69 10.02
CA SER A 2 47.04 30.08 11.23
C SER A 2 47.03 28.56 11.07
N ILE A 3 47.39 27.83 12.13
CA ILE A 3 47.44 26.35 12.20
C ILE A 3 46.09 25.71 11.73
N GLY A 4 44.97 26.37 11.96
CA GLY A 4 43.65 25.91 11.51
C GLY A 4 43.45 25.80 9.99
N LYS A 5 44.17 26.61 9.19
CA LYS A 5 44.08 26.52 7.71
C LYS A 5 44.89 25.34 7.16
N ILE A 6 45.94 24.92 7.83
CA ILE A 6 46.77 23.78 7.39
C ILE A 6 46.04 22.46 7.64
N ILE A 7 45.29 22.35 8.77
CA ILE A 7 44.49 21.15 9.10
C ILE A 7 43.32 20.97 8.09
N LEU A 8 42.68 22.06 7.67
CA LEU A 8 41.55 22.00 6.74
C LEU A 8 41.97 21.54 5.33
N VAL A 9 43.17 21.95 4.87
CA VAL A 9 43.72 21.53 3.57
C VAL A 9 44.13 20.06 3.58
N SER A 10 44.70 19.57 4.69
CA SER A 10 45.05 18.14 4.83
C SER A 10 43.85 17.23 4.80
N PHE A 11 42.75 17.59 5.43
CA PHE A 11 41.50 16.80 5.39
C PHE A 11 40.88 16.74 3.99
N ALA A 12 40.88 17.84 3.26
CA ALA A 12 40.34 17.90 1.89
C ALA A 12 41.13 16.99 0.91
N VAL A 13 42.45 16.94 1.04
CA VAL A 13 43.28 16.10 0.16
C VAL A 13 43.09 14.60 0.47
N ILE A 14 42.93 14.21 1.73
CA ILE A 14 42.71 12.81 2.12
C ILE A 14 41.33 12.30 1.59
N VAL A 15 40.27 13.14 1.63
CA VAL A 15 38.96 12.77 1.13
C VAL A 15 38.97 12.59 -0.40
N VAL A 16 39.69 13.45 -1.15
CA VAL A 16 39.76 13.33 -2.61
C VAL A 16 40.53 12.08 -3.06
N ILE A 17 41.61 11.72 -2.37
CA ILE A 17 42.39 10.51 -2.67
C ILE A 17 41.58 9.25 -2.32
N GLY A 18 40.77 9.26 -1.25
CA GLY A 18 39.88 8.15 -0.88
C GLY A 18 38.77 7.87 -1.91
N ILE A 19 38.21 8.91 -2.50
CA ILE A 19 37.15 8.78 -3.51
C ILE A 19 37.70 8.24 -4.84
N LEU A 20 38.88 8.65 -5.27
CA LEU A 20 39.52 8.16 -6.50
C LEU A 20 39.96 6.69 -6.42
N SER A 21 40.27 6.17 -5.24
CA SER A 21 40.65 4.75 -5.04
C SER A 21 39.45 3.79 -5.04
N PHE A 22 38.21 4.27 -4.83
CA PHE A 22 37.04 3.41 -4.75
C PHE A 22 36.39 3.13 -6.13
N ILE A 23 36.73 3.91 -7.15
CA ILE A 23 36.14 3.76 -8.52
C ILE A 23 36.83 2.66 -9.33
N ALA A 24 38.01 2.18 -8.93
CA ALA A 24 38.82 1.23 -9.70
C ALA A 24 38.58 -0.25 -9.38
N MET A 25 37.57 -0.63 -8.58
CA MET A 25 37.46 -2.00 -8.03
C MET A 25 36.16 -2.74 -8.38
N PHE A 26 35.45 -2.35 -9.42
CA PHE A 26 34.36 -3.15 -9.96
C PHE A 26 34.76 -3.78 -11.30
N PRO A 27 34.94 -5.13 -11.36
CA PRO A 27 35.11 -5.81 -12.64
C PRO A 27 33.78 -5.72 -13.43
N VAL A 28 33.86 -5.31 -14.67
CA VAL A 28 32.76 -5.39 -15.64
C VAL A 28 32.65 -6.87 -16.02
N ASP A 29 31.60 -7.55 -15.56
CA ASP A 29 31.32 -8.91 -15.96
C ASP A 29 30.85 -8.96 -17.43
N ASP A 30 31.46 -9.88 -18.16
CA ASP A 30 31.28 -10.20 -19.55
C ASP A 30 29.80 -10.48 -19.92
N VAL A 31 29.34 -9.82 -20.97
CA VAL A 31 28.06 -10.13 -21.63
C VAL A 31 28.19 -11.50 -22.29
N GLN A 32 27.67 -12.53 -21.67
CA GLN A 32 27.55 -13.86 -22.30
C GLN A 32 26.48 -13.82 -23.38
N THR A 33 26.94 -13.96 -24.61
CA THR A 33 26.12 -14.20 -25.81
C THR A 33 25.40 -15.53 -25.69
N VAL A 34 24.07 -15.49 -25.66
CA VAL A 34 23.21 -16.70 -25.68
C VAL A 34 23.24 -17.28 -27.10
N PRO A 35 23.55 -18.57 -27.32
CA PRO A 35 23.46 -19.18 -28.66
C PRO A 35 22.00 -19.33 -29.09
N GLN A 36 21.67 -18.80 -30.26
CA GLN A 36 20.40 -19.06 -30.92
C GLN A 36 20.34 -20.53 -31.37
N VAL A 37 19.44 -21.30 -30.76
CA VAL A 37 19.08 -22.63 -31.26
C VAL A 37 18.03 -22.45 -32.34
N ILE A 38 18.45 -22.69 -33.58
CA ILE A 38 17.57 -22.80 -34.75
C ILE A 38 16.90 -24.18 -34.65
N ASN A 39 15.62 -24.23 -34.30
CA ASN A 39 14.82 -25.43 -34.40
C ASN A 39 14.19 -25.53 -35.80
N GLU A 40 14.68 -26.48 -36.58
CA GLU A 40 14.07 -26.89 -37.83
C GLU A 40 12.64 -27.38 -37.61
N THR A 41 11.72 -26.80 -38.34
CA THR A 41 10.28 -27.14 -38.37
C THR A 41 10.08 -28.45 -39.10
N LYS A 42 9.88 -29.55 -38.37
CA LYS A 42 9.37 -30.79 -38.92
C LYS A 42 7.85 -30.68 -39.06
N GLN A 43 7.35 -30.53 -40.28
CA GLN A 43 5.92 -30.58 -40.57
C GLN A 43 5.40 -32.00 -40.32
N GLU A 44 4.60 -32.17 -39.29
CA GLU A 44 3.84 -33.39 -39.04
C GLU A 44 2.41 -33.16 -39.58
N LYS A 45 2.02 -34.10 -40.45
CA LYS A 45 0.75 -34.14 -41.19
C LYS A 45 -0.40 -34.32 -40.19
N ILE A 46 -1.26 -33.32 -40.03
CA ILE A 46 -2.44 -33.39 -39.16
C ILE A 46 -3.57 -34.07 -39.92
N GLU A 47 -3.98 -35.26 -39.46
CA GLU A 47 -5.21 -35.93 -39.86
C GLU A 47 -6.39 -35.25 -39.10
N PRO A 48 -7.58 -35.13 -39.70
CA PRO A 48 -8.71 -34.47 -39.07
C PRO A 48 -9.30 -35.32 -37.93
N ILE A 49 -9.14 -34.82 -36.70
CA ILE A 49 -9.80 -35.36 -35.51
C ILE A 49 -11.25 -34.97 -35.54
N SER A 50 -12.14 -35.95 -35.55
CA SER A 50 -13.60 -35.75 -35.41
C SER A 50 -13.92 -35.13 -34.04
N ILE A 51 -14.56 -33.97 -34.03
CA ILE A 51 -15.00 -33.25 -32.84
C ILE A 51 -16.13 -34.05 -32.17
N PRO A 52 -16.01 -34.48 -30.91
CA PRO A 52 -17.16 -34.97 -30.14
C PRO A 52 -18.14 -33.82 -29.88
N GLN A 53 -19.43 -34.05 -30.06
CA GLN A 53 -20.49 -33.10 -29.78
C GLN A 53 -20.44 -32.65 -28.31
N GLU A 54 -20.41 -31.32 -28.13
CA GLU A 54 -20.48 -30.61 -26.86
C GLU A 54 -21.81 -30.96 -26.15
N PRO A 55 -21.77 -31.35 -24.85
CA PRO A 55 -23.00 -31.55 -24.10
C PRO A 55 -23.70 -30.20 -23.92
N GLN A 56 -24.97 -30.15 -24.29
CA GLN A 56 -25.85 -28.99 -24.12
C GLN A 56 -25.91 -28.60 -22.64
N ILE A 57 -25.18 -27.52 -22.26
CA ILE A 57 -25.28 -26.92 -20.95
C ILE A 57 -26.65 -26.20 -20.88
N THR A 58 -27.57 -26.81 -20.14
CA THR A 58 -28.81 -26.16 -19.73
C THR A 58 -28.48 -24.86 -19.00
N THR A 59 -28.82 -23.75 -19.61
CA THR A 59 -28.67 -22.40 -19.03
C THR A 59 -29.52 -22.31 -17.76
N LYS A 60 -28.89 -22.61 -16.61
CA LYS A 60 -29.47 -22.27 -15.32
C LYS A 60 -29.41 -20.75 -15.24
N THR A 61 -30.58 -20.11 -15.20
CA THR A 61 -30.72 -18.66 -15.02
C THR A 61 -29.84 -18.23 -13.86
N ILE A 62 -28.73 -17.57 -14.18
CA ILE A 62 -27.91 -16.88 -13.18
C ILE A 62 -28.76 -15.68 -12.77
N THR A 63 -29.39 -15.77 -11.61
CA THR A 63 -29.90 -14.59 -10.91
C THR A 63 -28.78 -13.60 -10.84
N ASP A 64 -28.97 -12.40 -11.35
CA ASP A 64 -28.02 -11.30 -11.33
C ASP A 64 -27.37 -11.25 -9.93
N PRO A 65 -26.04 -11.08 -9.85
CA PRO A 65 -25.39 -10.84 -8.57
C PRO A 65 -26.08 -9.65 -7.92
N PRO A 66 -26.25 -9.64 -6.58
CA PRO A 66 -26.88 -8.52 -5.90
C PRO A 66 -26.21 -7.25 -6.39
N LYS A 67 -27.00 -6.34 -6.96
CA LYS A 67 -26.53 -5.05 -7.46
C LYS A 67 -25.85 -4.38 -6.28
N TYR A 68 -24.51 -4.34 -6.30
CA TYR A 68 -23.72 -3.58 -5.35
C TYR A 68 -24.16 -2.12 -5.49
N ILE A 69 -24.95 -1.65 -4.53
CA ILE A 69 -25.27 -0.23 -4.38
C ILE A 69 -24.04 0.35 -3.69
N PRO A 70 -23.22 1.17 -4.37
CA PRO A 70 -22.11 1.81 -3.71
C PRO A 70 -22.67 2.54 -2.49
N LYS A 71 -22.23 2.18 -1.28
CA LYS A 71 -22.50 2.96 -0.07
C LYS A 71 -21.93 4.33 -0.37
N GLU A 72 -22.78 5.34 -0.44
CA GLU A 72 -22.35 6.69 -0.77
C GLU A 72 -21.21 7.06 0.19
N LYS A 73 -20.06 7.39 -0.37
CA LYS A 73 -18.88 7.80 0.40
C LYS A 73 -19.23 9.12 1.08
N GLN A 74 -19.57 9.05 2.35
CA GLN A 74 -20.02 10.19 3.10
C GLN A 74 -19.35 10.19 4.47
N CYS A 75 -18.87 11.35 4.89
CA CYS A 75 -18.46 11.54 6.26
C CYS A 75 -19.69 11.50 7.18
N THR A 76 -19.48 10.99 8.38
CA THR A 76 -20.46 10.93 9.47
C THR A 76 -20.05 11.91 10.57
N GLY A 77 -20.95 12.16 11.52
CA GLY A 77 -20.65 13.04 12.65
C GLY A 77 -20.45 14.52 12.32
N ASP A 78 -19.81 15.23 13.24
CA ASP A 78 -19.60 16.69 13.18
C ASP A 78 -18.12 17.09 13.00
N ALA A 79 -17.17 16.12 13.05
CA ALA A 79 -15.76 16.38 12.87
C ALA A 79 -15.39 16.69 11.40
N ARG A 80 -14.12 16.85 11.12
CA ARG A 80 -13.67 17.29 9.79
C ARG A 80 -13.88 16.22 8.72
N CYS A 81 -14.50 16.64 7.62
CA CYS A 81 -14.60 15.86 6.40
C CYS A 81 -13.61 16.43 5.37
N ILE A 82 -12.56 15.69 5.04
CA ILE A 82 -11.44 16.17 4.23
C ILE A 82 -11.38 15.40 2.92
N SER A 83 -11.52 16.10 1.79
CA SER A 83 -11.24 15.54 0.47
C SER A 83 -9.86 15.98 0.00
N GLY A 84 -9.03 15.05 -0.46
CA GLY A 84 -7.67 15.35 -0.89
C GLY A 84 -7.04 14.22 -1.71
N PHE A 85 -5.73 14.33 -1.92
CA PHE A 85 -4.95 13.32 -2.62
C PHE A 85 -3.89 12.73 -1.69
N VAL A 86 -3.66 11.43 -1.76
CA VAL A 86 -2.56 10.77 -1.08
C VAL A 86 -1.25 11.29 -1.65
N VAL A 87 -0.40 11.85 -0.81
CA VAL A 87 0.93 12.36 -1.22
C VAL A 87 2.06 11.45 -0.73
N ARG A 88 1.79 10.64 0.29
CA ARG A 88 2.74 9.66 0.83
C ARG A 88 2.02 8.62 1.69
N ILE A 89 2.51 7.38 1.64
CA ILE A 89 2.18 6.31 2.59
C ILE A 89 3.36 6.23 3.56
N ILE A 90 3.09 6.31 4.87
CA ILE A 90 4.12 6.25 5.91
C ILE A 90 4.33 4.80 6.32
N ASP A 91 3.23 4.11 6.63
CA ASP A 91 3.16 2.72 7.01
C ASP A 91 1.76 2.14 6.70
N GLY A 92 1.41 0.98 7.28
CA GLY A 92 0.14 0.31 6.98
C GLY A 92 -1.09 1.01 7.55
N ASP A 93 -0.96 1.89 8.52
CA ASP A 93 -2.10 2.59 9.14
C ASP A 93 -1.95 4.11 9.20
N THR A 94 -0.96 4.65 8.47
CA THR A 94 -0.72 6.09 8.43
C THR A 94 -0.38 6.56 7.01
N ILE A 95 -1.18 7.48 6.48
CA ILE A 95 -0.94 8.12 5.17
C ILE A 95 -0.88 9.63 5.32
N VAL A 96 -0.36 10.32 4.29
CA VAL A 96 -0.39 11.78 4.20
C VAL A 96 -1.32 12.18 3.06
N VAL A 97 -2.31 13.03 3.39
CA VAL A 97 -3.29 13.59 2.46
C VAL A 97 -3.08 15.11 2.41
N GLY A 98 -2.58 15.58 1.27
CA GLY A 98 -2.14 16.98 1.17
C GLY A 98 -1.02 17.29 2.16
N ASP A 99 -1.30 18.17 3.12
CA ASP A 99 -0.38 18.57 4.20
C ASP A 99 -0.63 17.86 5.55
N LYS A 100 -1.60 16.95 5.60
CA LYS A 100 -2.07 16.32 6.84
C LYS A 100 -1.66 14.88 6.95
N SER A 101 -1.12 14.49 8.11
CA SER A 101 -0.88 13.08 8.46
C SER A 101 -2.17 12.49 9.05
N ILE A 102 -2.61 11.37 8.49
CA ILE A 102 -3.85 10.70 8.85
C ILE A 102 -3.52 9.31 9.38
N ARG A 103 -3.90 9.02 10.61
CA ARG A 103 -3.85 7.72 11.25
C ARG A 103 -5.21 7.02 11.10
N PHE A 104 -5.21 5.77 10.71
CA PHE A 104 -6.44 5.00 10.56
C PHE A 104 -7.09 4.75 11.94
N ALA A 105 -8.35 5.17 12.09
CA ALA A 105 -9.11 4.93 13.31
C ALA A 105 -9.27 3.43 13.57
N LEU A 106 -9.15 3.01 14.83
CA LEU A 106 -9.33 1.64 15.30
C LEU A 106 -8.35 0.59 14.74
N VAL A 107 -7.36 0.99 13.97
CA VAL A 107 -6.43 0.07 13.28
C VAL A 107 -5.02 0.18 13.85
N ASN A 108 -4.33 -0.95 14.00
CA ASN A 108 -2.92 -1.00 14.34
C ASN A 108 -2.20 -2.02 13.47
N THR A 109 -1.20 -1.55 12.75
CA THR A 109 -0.31 -2.39 11.94
C THR A 109 1.02 -2.65 12.65
N PRO A 110 1.82 -3.65 12.20
CA PRO A 110 3.17 -3.86 12.71
C PRO A 110 4.02 -2.59 12.60
N GLU A 111 4.81 -2.31 13.63
CA GLU A 111 5.71 -1.16 13.71
C GLU A 111 7.04 -1.43 13.01
N TRP A 112 7.83 -0.37 12.80
CA TRP A 112 9.16 -0.48 12.19
C TRP A 112 10.04 -1.51 12.92
N GLY A 113 10.52 -2.50 12.17
CA GLY A 113 11.34 -3.60 12.69
C GLY A 113 10.56 -4.87 13.00
N ASP A 114 9.23 -4.82 13.00
CA ASP A 114 8.39 -6.02 13.13
C ASP A 114 8.33 -6.79 11.80
N HIS A 115 8.05 -8.08 11.93
CA HIS A 115 7.65 -8.91 10.78
C HIS A 115 6.44 -8.29 10.11
N ASP A 116 6.18 -8.33 8.90
CA ASP A 116 5.00 -7.82 8.18
C ASP A 116 4.83 -6.28 8.13
N TYR A 117 5.72 -5.46 8.72
CA TYR A 117 5.68 -4.00 8.59
C TYR A 117 5.62 -3.56 7.13
N THR A 118 6.53 -4.10 6.31
CA THR A 118 6.62 -3.75 4.89
C THR A 118 5.39 -4.20 4.10
N GLN A 119 4.81 -5.34 4.45
CA GLN A 119 3.65 -5.91 3.79
C GLN A 119 2.40 -5.06 4.02
N ALA A 120 2.20 -4.55 5.24
CA ALA A 120 1.09 -3.66 5.57
C ALA A 120 1.12 -2.37 4.74
N GLY A 121 2.28 -1.69 4.69
CA GLY A 121 2.45 -0.49 3.87
C GLY A 121 2.29 -0.74 2.37
N ALA A 122 2.88 -1.84 1.86
CA ALA A 122 2.77 -2.23 0.45
C ALA A 122 1.33 -2.58 0.05
N PHE A 123 0.55 -3.17 0.94
CA PHE A 123 -0.86 -3.45 0.71
C PHE A 123 -1.66 -2.15 0.53
N ILE A 124 -1.48 -1.17 1.43
CA ILE A 124 -2.15 0.14 1.30
C ILE A 124 -1.75 0.83 0.00
N GLU A 125 -0.47 0.80 -0.38
CA GLU A 125 -0.01 1.37 -1.65
C GLU A 125 -0.63 0.68 -2.87
N ALA A 126 -0.86 -0.61 -2.81
CA ALA A 126 -1.49 -1.36 -3.90
C ALA A 126 -2.96 -0.98 -4.12
N ILE A 127 -3.75 -0.76 -3.05
CA ILE A 127 -5.18 -0.45 -3.15
C ILE A 127 -5.48 1.04 -3.22
N CYS A 128 -4.57 1.89 -2.70
CA CYS A 128 -4.70 3.34 -2.66
C CYS A 128 -3.33 4.02 -2.90
N PRO A 129 -2.79 3.96 -4.13
CA PRO A 129 -1.47 4.49 -4.44
C PRO A 129 -1.38 6.02 -4.27
N VAL A 130 -0.15 6.52 -4.14
CA VAL A 130 0.13 7.97 -4.18
C VAL A 130 -0.52 8.60 -5.41
N GLY A 131 -1.21 9.72 -5.21
CA GLY A 131 -2.01 10.40 -6.23
C GLY A 131 -3.49 10.00 -6.23
N SER A 132 -3.90 8.97 -5.49
CA SER A 132 -5.32 8.60 -5.34
C SER A 132 -6.11 9.69 -4.64
N LYS A 133 -7.33 9.93 -5.11
CA LYS A 133 -8.28 10.81 -4.42
C LYS A 133 -8.92 10.05 -3.26
N VAL A 134 -8.92 10.66 -2.09
CA VAL A 134 -9.50 10.10 -0.86
C VAL A 134 -10.51 11.05 -0.23
N LEU A 135 -11.43 10.45 0.53
CA LEU A 135 -12.26 11.14 1.50
C LEU A 135 -11.85 10.66 2.89
N VAL A 136 -11.53 11.59 3.78
CA VAL A 136 -11.10 11.33 5.15
C VAL A 136 -12.21 11.82 6.08
N ASP A 137 -12.74 10.89 6.84
CA ASP A 137 -13.81 11.09 7.84
C ASP A 137 -13.15 11.05 9.23
N GLU A 138 -12.90 12.23 9.80
CA GLU A 138 -12.25 12.36 11.10
C GLU A 138 -13.14 11.81 12.20
N ASP A 139 -12.60 11.02 13.10
CA ASP A 139 -13.31 10.39 14.21
C ASP A 139 -13.77 11.43 15.24
N ASP A 140 -15.07 11.62 15.37
CA ASP A 140 -15.71 12.56 16.31
C ASP A 140 -15.26 12.30 17.76
N GLY A 141 -15.02 11.06 18.13
CA GLY A 141 -14.54 10.68 19.44
C GLY A 141 -13.04 10.93 19.67
N GLN A 142 -12.28 11.32 18.65
CA GLN A 142 -10.81 11.44 18.71
C GLN A 142 -10.28 12.70 18.00
N THR A 143 -11.00 13.81 18.01
CA THR A 143 -10.66 15.05 17.31
C THR A 143 -9.38 15.75 17.82
N GLU A 144 -8.90 15.43 19.03
CA GLU A 144 -7.59 15.87 19.52
C GLU A 144 -6.43 15.18 18.79
N GLY A 145 -6.73 14.11 18.03
CA GLY A 145 -5.76 13.37 17.26
C GLY A 145 -4.75 12.59 18.09
N SER A 146 -3.70 12.10 17.45
CA SER A 146 -2.60 11.38 18.10
C SER A 146 -1.26 11.81 17.50
N HIS A 147 -0.37 12.36 18.30
CA HIS A 147 0.97 12.82 17.87
C HIS A 147 0.93 13.75 16.64
N GLY A 148 -0.04 14.67 16.60
CA GLY A 148 -0.23 15.59 15.48
C GLY A 148 -0.86 14.98 14.23
N ARG A 149 -1.32 13.71 14.29
CA ARG A 149 -2.06 13.05 13.21
C ARG A 149 -3.56 13.17 13.46
N ILE A 150 -4.33 13.30 12.40
CA ILE A 150 -5.79 13.18 12.43
C ILE A 150 -6.12 11.68 12.50
N ILE A 151 -7.04 11.29 13.38
CA ILE A 151 -7.55 9.92 13.46
C ILE A 151 -8.82 9.85 12.62
N ALA A 152 -8.90 8.91 11.67
CA ALA A 152 -9.97 8.92 10.70
C ALA A 152 -10.27 7.54 10.08
N LYS A 153 -11.46 7.44 9.51
CA LYS A 153 -11.84 6.45 8.52
C LYS A 153 -11.55 7.01 7.12
N ILE A 154 -10.97 6.20 6.24
CA ILE A 154 -10.51 6.66 4.94
C ILE A 154 -11.16 5.87 3.82
N TYR A 155 -11.80 6.60 2.90
CA TYR A 155 -12.35 6.06 1.67
C TYR A 155 -11.38 6.31 0.50
N CYS A 156 -11.00 5.25 -0.21
CA CYS A 156 -10.16 5.30 -1.39
C CYS A 156 -10.66 4.26 -2.41
N ASN A 157 -10.83 4.65 -3.67
CA ASN A 157 -11.24 3.74 -4.75
C ASN A 157 -12.43 2.83 -4.40
N GLU A 158 -13.45 3.39 -3.72
CA GLU A 158 -14.65 2.69 -3.23
C GLU A 158 -14.43 1.71 -2.06
N LEU A 159 -13.23 1.66 -1.50
CA LEU A 159 -12.86 0.86 -0.36
C LEU A 159 -12.78 1.72 0.89
N ILE A 160 -12.97 1.09 2.06
CA ILE A 160 -12.63 1.64 3.37
C ILE A 160 -11.27 1.05 3.74
N LEU A 161 -10.21 1.86 3.74
CA LEU A 161 -8.85 1.36 3.98
C LEU A 161 -8.70 0.70 5.36
N ASN A 162 -9.42 1.22 6.38
CA ASN A 162 -9.47 0.65 7.73
C ASN A 162 -10.00 -0.79 7.73
N GLU A 163 -11.06 -1.06 6.95
CA GLU A 163 -11.63 -2.39 6.80
C GLU A 163 -10.70 -3.32 6.05
N GLU A 164 -10.23 -2.88 4.88
CA GLU A 164 -9.44 -3.71 3.97
C GLU A 164 -8.15 -4.27 4.61
N ILE A 165 -7.43 -3.44 5.38
CA ILE A 165 -6.18 -3.89 6.00
C ILE A 165 -6.41 -4.87 7.15
N LEU A 166 -7.55 -4.79 7.84
CA LEU A 166 -8.00 -5.76 8.83
C LEU A 166 -8.42 -7.07 8.15
N GLU A 167 -9.14 -7.00 7.01
CA GLU A 167 -9.60 -8.16 6.25
C GLU A 167 -8.46 -9.05 5.76
N VAL A 168 -7.38 -8.45 5.30
CA VAL A 168 -6.21 -9.22 4.82
C VAL A 168 -5.29 -9.68 5.95
N GLY A 169 -5.58 -9.30 7.20
CA GLY A 169 -4.80 -9.71 8.37
C GLY A 169 -3.47 -9.00 8.55
N HIS A 170 -3.26 -7.86 7.90
CA HIS A 170 -2.07 -7.03 8.09
C HIS A 170 -2.20 -6.03 9.24
N ALA A 171 -3.34 -6.03 9.93
CA ALA A 171 -3.62 -5.19 11.08
C ALA A 171 -4.45 -5.90 12.13
N VAL A 172 -4.47 -5.35 13.34
CA VAL A 172 -5.38 -5.72 14.41
C VAL A 172 -6.24 -4.53 14.83
N ILE A 173 -7.43 -4.79 15.38
CA ILE A 173 -8.28 -3.72 15.88
C ILE A 173 -7.81 -3.25 17.26
N LEU A 174 -7.80 -1.93 17.48
CA LEU A 174 -7.46 -1.28 18.75
C LEU A 174 -8.68 -1.22 19.66
N LYS A 175 -8.94 -2.31 20.39
CA LYS A 175 -10.13 -2.48 21.24
C LYS A 175 -10.27 -1.43 22.33
N GLU A 176 -9.17 -0.87 22.80
CA GLU A 176 -9.17 0.19 23.81
C GLU A 176 -9.85 1.48 23.33
N PHE A 177 -9.96 1.66 22.02
CA PHE A 177 -10.64 2.83 21.42
C PHE A 177 -12.07 2.55 20.97
N CYS A 178 -12.56 1.29 21.05
CA CYS A 178 -13.93 0.96 20.68
C CYS A 178 -14.99 1.75 21.48
N GLY A 179 -14.74 2.04 22.75
CA GLY A 179 -15.67 2.84 23.55
C GLY A 179 -15.62 4.35 23.30
N LYS A 180 -14.73 4.81 22.41
CA LYS A 180 -14.48 6.21 22.13
C LYS A 180 -14.78 6.60 20.68
N SER A 181 -14.42 5.74 19.73
CA SER A 181 -14.59 6.00 18.31
C SER A 181 -16.05 5.99 17.87
N GLU A 182 -16.44 6.92 17.03
CA GLU A 182 -17.76 6.93 16.40
C GLU A 182 -17.99 5.73 15.47
N PHE A 183 -16.92 5.16 14.94
CA PHE A 183 -16.98 4.03 13.98
C PHE A 183 -17.21 2.66 14.67
N THR A 184 -17.31 2.62 15.99
CA THR A 184 -17.46 1.38 16.76
C THR A 184 -18.63 0.52 16.29
N GLU A 185 -19.78 1.12 16.02
CA GLU A 185 -20.98 0.40 15.59
C GLU A 185 -20.99 0.07 14.08
N GLU A 186 -19.97 0.42 13.34
CA GLU A 186 -19.88 0.05 11.94
C GLU A 186 -19.64 -1.47 11.77
N PRO A 187 -20.20 -2.10 10.73
CA PRO A 187 -20.12 -3.56 10.54
C PRO A 187 -18.68 -4.10 10.54
N TRP A 188 -17.75 -3.35 9.95
CA TRP A 188 -16.35 -3.75 9.91
C TRP A 188 -15.70 -3.71 11.30
N ALA A 189 -15.97 -2.68 12.10
CA ALA A 189 -15.42 -2.57 13.46
C ALA A 189 -15.95 -3.67 14.36
N GLN A 190 -17.25 -3.96 14.29
CA GLN A 190 -17.90 -5.05 15.02
C GLN A 190 -17.36 -6.43 14.60
N LYS A 191 -17.15 -6.64 13.30
CA LYS A 191 -16.58 -7.89 12.75
C LYS A 191 -15.22 -8.22 13.35
N PHE A 192 -14.37 -7.21 13.57
CA PHE A 192 -13.02 -7.39 14.11
C PHE A 192 -12.94 -7.25 15.63
N GLY A 193 -14.03 -6.98 16.32
CA GLY A 193 -14.14 -7.16 17.77
C GLY A 193 -14.31 -5.88 18.59
N CYS A 194 -14.72 -4.79 17.96
CA CYS A 194 -15.40 -3.75 18.69
C CYS A 194 -16.81 -4.18 19.02
#